data_20c3e8eede7d48059f361a5210571b69
#
_entry.id   20c3e8eede7d48059f361a5210571b69
#
_cell.length_a   1.000
_cell.length_b   1.000
_cell.length_c   1.000
_cell.angle_alpha   90.00
_cell.angle_beta   90.00
_cell.angle_gamma   90.00
#
_symmetry.space_group_name_H-M   'P 1'
#
loop_
_entity.id
_entity.type
_entity.pdbx_description
1 polymer ?
#
loop_
_entity_poly.entity_id
_entity_poly.type
_entity_poly.pdbx_seq_one_letter_code
_entity_poly.pdbx_strand_id
1 'polypeptide(L)'
;MVKLYKYLLPIIITSIFLCGCYSFKGGSVPPHLKTIAIPTFNDQSGSGEAGLRETFTNTIIEQFTQDNSLGLADQKISDSILECTITGVRDEPLVVAAGEAVTKRKITITVKAVFKDMKFKKTIYDKQFSNWGEYDTSGGPDQRKEAIAAAIDKLSEDILLETVSGW
;
A
#
# COMPACT_ATOMS: atom_id res chain seq x y z
N MET A 1 52.05 1.87 -29.81
CA MET A 1 50.58 1.84 -29.66
C MET A 1 49.99 0.46 -29.30
N VAL A 2 50.56 -0.64 -29.74
CA VAL A 2 49.99 -1.99 -29.51
C VAL A 2 50.11 -2.51 -28.07
N LYS A 3 51.07 -2.05 -27.27
CA LYS A 3 51.26 -2.53 -25.89
C LYS A 3 50.19 -2.02 -24.89
N LEU A 4 49.59 -0.86 -25.13
CA LEU A 4 48.57 -0.27 -24.23
C LEU A 4 47.23 -1.02 -24.36
N TYR A 5 46.89 -1.52 -25.52
CA TYR A 5 45.67 -2.30 -25.80
C TYR A 5 45.63 -3.65 -25.06
N LYS A 6 46.78 -4.31 -24.83
CA LYS A 6 46.88 -5.58 -24.07
C LYS A 6 46.45 -5.46 -22.59
N TYR A 7 46.55 -4.27 -21.99
CA TYR A 7 46.18 -4.04 -20.61
C TYR A 7 44.79 -3.40 -20.48
N LEU A 8 44.35 -2.65 -21.52
CA LEU A 8 43.00 -2.05 -21.49
C LEU A 8 41.87 -3.09 -21.62
N LEU A 9 42.08 -4.11 -22.46
CA LEU A 9 41.06 -5.13 -22.71
C LEU A 9 40.66 -5.94 -21.46
N PRO A 10 41.59 -6.46 -20.62
CA PRO A 10 41.22 -7.18 -19.40
C PRO A 10 40.58 -6.26 -18.35
N ILE A 11 40.92 -4.96 -18.28
CA ILE A 11 40.31 -4.01 -17.36
C ILE A 11 38.87 -3.74 -17.73
N ILE A 12 38.54 -3.62 -19.03
CA ILE A 12 37.16 -3.44 -19.51
C ILE A 12 36.32 -4.70 -19.25
N ILE A 13 36.88 -5.89 -19.46
CA ILE A 13 36.19 -7.16 -19.19
C ILE A 13 35.91 -7.34 -17.71
N THR A 14 36.87 -7.00 -16.84
CA THR A 14 36.69 -7.07 -15.37
C THR A 14 35.63 -6.08 -14.88
N SER A 15 35.51 -4.89 -15.49
CA SER A 15 34.51 -3.87 -15.15
C SER A 15 33.09 -4.30 -15.47
N ILE A 16 32.87 -5.14 -16.50
CA ILE A 16 31.54 -5.63 -16.91
C ILE A 16 31.04 -6.71 -15.94
N PHE A 17 31.91 -7.48 -15.29
CA PHE A 17 31.52 -8.47 -14.30
C PHE A 17 31.11 -7.89 -12.93
N LEU A 18 31.40 -6.62 -12.67
CA LEU A 18 31.02 -5.91 -11.44
C LEU A 18 29.60 -5.30 -11.48
N CYS A 19 28.91 -5.31 -12.62
CA CYS A 19 27.47 -5.04 -12.68
C CYS A 19 26.67 -6.26 -12.20
N GLY A 20 26.98 -6.77 -11.01
CA GLY A 20 26.11 -7.70 -10.29
C GLY A 20 24.77 -7.02 -10.02
N CYS A 21 23.70 -7.57 -10.60
CA CYS A 21 22.34 -7.21 -10.24
C CYS A 21 22.19 -7.37 -8.72
N TYR A 22 22.26 -6.26 -8.00
CA TYR A 22 21.91 -6.21 -6.58
C TYR A 22 20.39 -6.42 -6.51
N SER A 23 19.97 -7.68 -6.47
CA SER A 23 18.59 -8.02 -6.17
C SER A 23 18.37 -7.73 -4.69
N PHE A 24 17.77 -6.59 -4.39
CA PHE A 24 17.29 -6.26 -3.07
C PHE A 24 16.10 -7.18 -2.78
N LYS A 25 16.36 -8.37 -2.27
CA LYS A 25 15.33 -9.20 -1.65
C LYS A 25 15.05 -8.61 -0.25
N GLY A 26 14.38 -7.46 -0.23
CA GLY A 26 13.61 -7.03 0.93
C GLY A 26 12.63 -8.14 1.28
N GLY A 27 12.33 -8.34 2.55
CA GLY A 27 11.61 -9.45 3.13
C GLY A 27 10.62 -10.11 2.18
N SER A 28 10.89 -11.35 1.78
CA SER A 28 10.00 -12.08 0.90
C SER A 28 8.94 -12.79 1.72
N VAL A 29 7.70 -12.77 1.23
CA VAL A 29 6.61 -13.55 1.80
C VAL A 29 7.08 -14.99 2.09
N PRO A 30 6.77 -15.57 3.25
CA PRO A 30 7.15 -16.94 3.58
C PRO A 30 6.73 -17.93 2.49
N PRO A 31 7.57 -18.90 2.12
CA PRO A 31 7.33 -19.79 0.97
C PRO A 31 6.05 -20.61 1.05
N HIS A 32 5.47 -20.76 2.25
CA HIS A 32 4.22 -21.50 2.46
C HIS A 32 2.97 -20.66 2.18
N LEU A 33 3.09 -19.33 2.13
CA LEU A 33 2.01 -18.42 1.77
C LEU A 33 2.13 -18.04 0.29
N LYS A 34 1.20 -18.52 -0.51
CA LYS A 34 1.16 -18.25 -1.96
C LYS A 34 -0.10 -17.51 -2.38
N THR A 35 -1.15 -17.64 -1.56
CA THR A 35 -2.45 -17.07 -1.87
C THR A 35 -3.00 -16.26 -0.71
N ILE A 36 -3.76 -15.21 -1.04
CA ILE A 36 -4.39 -14.31 -0.10
C ILE A 36 -5.88 -14.13 -0.44
N ALA A 37 -6.72 -14.14 0.58
CA ALA A 37 -8.09 -13.66 0.47
C ALA A 37 -8.20 -12.27 1.07
N ILE A 38 -8.92 -11.39 0.37
CA ILE A 38 -9.21 -10.03 0.81
C ILE A 38 -10.73 -9.86 0.80
N PRO A 39 -11.42 -10.12 1.92
CA PRO A 39 -12.84 -9.88 2.04
C PRO A 39 -13.17 -8.39 1.89
N THR A 40 -14.41 -8.07 1.50
CA THR A 40 -14.91 -6.71 1.51
C THR A 40 -14.69 -6.08 2.90
N PHE A 41 -14.12 -4.88 2.92
CA PHE A 41 -13.81 -4.16 4.16
C PHE A 41 -15.05 -3.90 4.99
N ASN A 42 -14.87 -3.89 6.30
CA ASN A 42 -15.90 -3.43 7.21
C ASN A 42 -15.73 -1.91 7.47
N ASP A 43 -16.83 -1.16 7.45
CA ASP A 43 -16.80 0.27 7.78
C ASP A 43 -17.46 0.51 9.14
N GLN A 44 -16.66 0.93 10.09
CA GLN A 44 -17.04 1.33 11.43
C GLN A 44 -16.74 2.80 11.70
N SER A 45 -16.36 3.57 10.67
CA SER A 45 -15.99 4.98 10.81
C SER A 45 -17.15 5.89 11.20
N GLY A 46 -18.39 5.48 10.85
CA GLY A 46 -19.56 6.32 11.03
C GLY A 46 -19.59 7.56 10.12
N SER A 47 -18.72 7.63 9.11
CA SER A 47 -18.57 8.82 8.23
C SER A 47 -19.76 9.04 7.31
N GLY A 48 -20.53 7.99 6.99
CA GLY A 48 -21.60 8.05 6.00
C GLY A 48 -21.11 8.22 4.55
N GLU A 49 -19.82 8.03 4.30
CA GLU A 49 -19.23 8.17 2.95
C GLU A 49 -19.68 7.00 2.05
N ALA A 50 -20.50 7.31 1.05
CA ALA A 50 -21.05 6.29 0.17
C ALA A 50 -19.96 5.64 -0.68
N GLY A 51 -19.95 4.29 -0.74
CA GLY A 51 -19.03 3.52 -1.57
C GLY A 51 -17.59 3.44 -1.04
N LEU A 52 -17.28 4.03 0.11
CA LEU A 52 -15.91 4.03 0.68
C LEU A 52 -15.35 2.61 0.84
N ARG A 53 -16.14 1.73 1.41
CA ARG A 53 -15.78 0.33 1.65
C ARG A 53 -15.46 -0.43 0.37
N GLU A 54 -16.33 -0.29 -0.63
CA GLU A 54 -16.19 -0.95 -1.94
C GLU A 54 -14.99 -0.40 -2.70
N THR A 55 -14.83 0.92 -2.74
CA THR A 55 -13.70 1.58 -3.40
C THR A 55 -12.38 1.12 -2.77
N PHE A 56 -12.28 1.14 -1.45
CA PHE A 56 -11.05 0.72 -0.78
C PHE A 56 -10.74 -0.76 -1.01
N THR A 57 -11.76 -1.64 -0.92
CA THR A 57 -11.57 -3.07 -1.18
C THR A 57 -11.06 -3.31 -2.61
N ASN A 58 -11.64 -2.63 -3.59
CA ASN A 58 -11.24 -2.79 -4.99
C ASN A 58 -9.83 -2.27 -5.24
N THR A 59 -9.46 -1.11 -4.68
CA THR A 59 -8.13 -0.53 -4.83
C THR A 59 -7.04 -1.46 -4.26
N ILE A 60 -7.25 -2.00 -3.07
CA ILE A 60 -6.23 -2.90 -2.48
C ILE A 60 -6.14 -4.22 -3.25
N ILE A 61 -7.26 -4.77 -3.73
CA ILE A 61 -7.27 -5.97 -4.58
C ILE A 61 -6.48 -5.72 -5.88
N GLU A 62 -6.67 -4.55 -6.49
CA GLU A 62 -5.94 -4.16 -7.69
C GLU A 62 -4.43 -4.08 -7.43
N GLN A 63 -4.00 -3.45 -6.33
CA GLN A 63 -2.59 -3.35 -5.96
C GLN A 63 -1.96 -4.72 -5.69
N PHE A 64 -2.64 -5.62 -4.96
CA PHE A 64 -2.15 -6.99 -4.76
C PHE A 64 -2.07 -7.78 -6.07
N THR A 65 -2.99 -7.54 -7.01
CA THR A 65 -2.97 -8.16 -8.33
C THR A 65 -1.78 -7.69 -9.16
N GLN A 66 -1.45 -6.39 -9.08
CA GLN A 66 -0.32 -5.79 -9.80
C GLN A 66 1.02 -6.23 -9.20
N ASP A 67 1.14 -6.28 -7.88
CA ASP A 67 2.34 -6.71 -7.17
C ASP A 67 2.65 -8.20 -7.39
N ASN A 68 1.62 -9.04 -7.48
CA ASN A 68 1.71 -10.48 -7.77
C ASN A 68 2.61 -11.31 -6.81
N SER A 69 2.93 -10.80 -5.62
CA SER A 69 3.65 -11.56 -4.59
C SER A 69 2.78 -12.63 -3.94
N LEU A 70 1.48 -12.36 -3.83
CA LEU A 70 0.46 -13.28 -3.34
C LEU A 70 -0.70 -13.35 -4.35
N GLY A 71 -1.02 -14.54 -4.84
CA GLY A 71 -2.16 -14.75 -5.74
C GLY A 71 -3.50 -14.60 -5.01
N LEU A 72 -4.47 -13.89 -5.60
CA LEU A 72 -5.82 -13.79 -5.03
C LEU A 72 -6.53 -15.14 -5.06
N ALA A 73 -7.21 -15.49 -3.97
CA ALA A 73 -8.00 -16.71 -3.85
C ALA A 73 -9.23 -16.51 -2.96
N ASP A 74 -10.20 -17.41 -3.10
CA ASP A 74 -11.35 -17.43 -2.20
C ASP A 74 -10.93 -17.71 -0.76
N GLN A 75 -11.64 -17.12 0.21
CA GLN A 75 -11.36 -17.23 1.64
C GLN A 75 -11.28 -18.69 2.13
N LYS A 76 -12.02 -19.60 1.52
CA LYS A 76 -12.06 -21.02 1.93
C LYS A 76 -10.81 -21.82 1.57
N ILE A 77 -10.05 -21.36 0.57
CA ILE A 77 -8.91 -22.08 -0.01
C ILE A 77 -7.60 -21.30 0.06
N SER A 78 -7.64 -20.04 0.51
CA SER A 78 -6.46 -19.18 0.60
C SER A 78 -5.52 -19.62 1.72
N ASP A 79 -4.22 -19.40 1.50
CA ASP A 79 -3.18 -19.65 2.50
C ASP A 79 -3.16 -18.58 3.59
N SER A 80 -3.59 -17.36 3.24
CA SER A 80 -3.66 -16.22 4.15
C SER A 80 -4.90 -15.39 3.92
N ILE A 81 -5.26 -14.56 4.90
CA ILE A 81 -6.39 -13.64 4.84
C ILE A 81 -5.99 -12.27 5.38
N LEU A 82 -6.37 -11.22 4.65
CA LEU A 82 -6.22 -9.83 5.06
C LEU A 82 -7.61 -9.25 5.36
N GLU A 83 -7.90 -9.07 6.63
CA GLU A 83 -9.15 -8.45 7.09
C GLU A 83 -8.91 -6.99 7.44
N CYS A 84 -9.65 -6.08 6.81
CA CYS A 84 -9.53 -4.65 7.04
C CYS A 84 -10.84 -4.05 7.55
N THR A 85 -10.70 -3.13 8.50
CA THR A 85 -11.82 -2.37 9.05
C THR A 85 -11.47 -0.88 9.03
N ILE A 86 -12.30 -0.08 8.35
CA ILE A 86 -12.19 1.37 8.38
C ILE A 86 -12.70 1.84 9.74
N THR A 87 -11.82 2.43 10.54
CA THR A 87 -12.12 2.83 11.93
C THR A 87 -12.34 4.32 12.08
N GLY A 88 -11.97 5.12 11.08
CA GLY A 88 -12.19 6.56 11.15
C GLY A 88 -11.97 7.26 9.82
N VAL A 89 -12.77 8.29 9.59
CA VAL A 89 -12.60 9.28 8.52
C VAL A 89 -12.72 10.66 9.17
N ARG A 90 -11.68 11.48 9.02
CA ARG A 90 -11.64 12.83 9.56
C ARG A 90 -11.38 13.84 8.48
N ASP A 91 -12.16 14.90 8.45
CA ASP A 91 -12.02 16.02 7.53
C ASP A 91 -11.65 17.27 8.33
N GLU A 92 -10.41 17.73 8.19
CA GLU A 92 -9.81 18.78 9.01
C GLU A 92 -9.19 19.90 8.15
N PRO A 93 -9.17 21.15 8.62
CA PRO A 93 -8.40 22.21 7.98
C PRO A 93 -6.90 21.82 7.94
N LEU A 94 -6.24 22.04 6.80
CA LEU A 94 -4.82 21.74 6.67
C LEU A 94 -3.95 22.81 7.35
N VAL A 95 -4.27 24.07 7.13
CA VAL A 95 -3.60 25.25 7.76
C VAL A 95 -4.65 26.31 8.02
N VAL A 96 -4.64 26.87 9.21
CA VAL A 96 -5.41 28.06 9.56
C VAL A 96 -4.43 29.10 10.11
N ALA A 97 -4.03 30.06 9.29
CA ALA A 97 -3.39 31.27 9.78
C ALA A 97 -4.47 32.17 10.44
N ALA A 98 -4.12 32.83 11.54
CA ALA A 98 -5.05 33.68 12.25
C ALA A 98 -5.57 34.79 11.31
N GLY A 99 -6.88 34.78 11.01
CA GLY A 99 -7.53 35.76 10.15
C GLY A 99 -7.69 35.39 8.69
N GLU A 100 -7.22 34.20 8.24
CA GLU A 100 -7.39 33.73 6.86
C GLU A 100 -8.54 32.73 6.74
N ALA A 101 -9.21 32.74 5.59
CA ALA A 101 -10.19 31.72 5.26
C ALA A 101 -9.51 30.35 5.02
N VAL A 102 -10.13 29.27 5.50
CA VAL A 102 -9.67 27.90 5.25
C VAL A 102 -9.81 27.62 3.76
N THR A 103 -8.71 27.55 3.03
CA THR A 103 -8.68 27.24 1.61
C THR A 103 -8.35 25.78 1.32
N LYS A 104 -7.59 25.11 2.20
CA LYS A 104 -7.22 23.71 2.06
C LYS A 104 -7.65 22.87 3.25
N ARG A 105 -8.11 21.68 2.95
CA ARG A 105 -8.50 20.66 3.93
C ARG A 105 -7.79 19.35 3.63
N LYS A 106 -7.68 18.50 4.63
CA LYS A 106 -7.22 17.12 4.48
C LYS A 106 -8.28 16.14 4.98
N ILE A 107 -8.43 15.04 4.27
CA ILE A 107 -9.22 13.90 4.72
C ILE A 107 -8.27 12.80 5.13
N THR A 108 -8.29 12.46 6.42
CA THR A 108 -7.51 11.38 6.99
C THR A 108 -8.40 10.15 7.14
N ILE A 109 -7.98 9.03 6.56
CA ILE A 109 -8.65 7.73 6.71
C ILE A 109 -7.77 6.85 7.60
N THR A 110 -8.41 6.15 8.53
CA THR A 110 -7.74 5.22 9.44
C THR A 110 -8.34 3.84 9.29
N VAL A 111 -7.47 2.84 9.12
CA VAL A 111 -7.84 1.44 8.88
C VAL A 111 -7.09 0.55 9.85
N LYS A 112 -7.79 -0.37 10.47
CA LYS A 112 -7.21 -1.50 11.16
C LYS A 112 -7.09 -2.66 10.17
N ALA A 113 -5.89 -3.17 9.96
CA ALA A 113 -5.61 -4.33 9.11
C ALA A 113 -5.07 -5.49 9.94
N VAL A 114 -5.67 -6.66 9.76
CA VAL A 114 -5.29 -7.91 10.43
C VAL A 114 -4.92 -8.92 9.36
N PHE A 115 -3.65 -9.32 9.33
CA PHE A 115 -3.15 -10.33 8.41
C PHE A 115 -2.92 -11.65 9.15
N LYS A 116 -3.51 -12.71 8.65
CA LYS A 116 -3.50 -14.03 9.27
C LYS A 116 -2.97 -15.10 8.32
N ASP A 117 -2.13 -15.95 8.83
CA ASP A 117 -1.74 -17.21 8.21
C ASP A 117 -2.81 -18.26 8.52
N MET A 118 -3.46 -18.77 7.47
CA MET A 118 -4.53 -19.76 7.61
C MET A 118 -3.99 -21.18 7.71
N LYS A 119 -2.74 -21.44 7.24
CA LYS A 119 -2.08 -22.74 7.36
C LYS A 119 -1.64 -23.02 8.80
N PHE A 120 -0.98 -22.04 9.42
CA PHE A 120 -0.52 -22.16 10.81
C PHE A 120 -1.49 -21.59 11.84
N LYS A 121 -2.63 -21.04 11.40
CA LYS A 121 -3.67 -20.42 12.25
C LYS A 121 -3.09 -19.35 13.18
N LYS A 122 -2.21 -18.50 12.64
CA LYS A 122 -1.49 -17.48 13.38
C LYS A 122 -1.79 -16.09 12.81
N THR A 123 -2.03 -15.12 13.68
CA THR A 123 -2.02 -13.71 13.28
C THR A 123 -0.58 -13.27 13.08
N ILE A 124 -0.29 -12.75 11.89
CA ILE A 124 1.03 -12.25 11.51
C ILE A 124 1.18 -10.82 12.01
N TYR A 125 0.20 -9.97 11.69
CA TYR A 125 0.10 -8.65 12.28
C TYR A 125 -1.35 -8.23 12.52
N ASP A 126 -1.54 -7.32 13.47
CA ASP A 126 -2.75 -6.58 13.78
C ASP A 126 -2.32 -5.13 13.99
N LYS A 127 -2.46 -4.30 12.95
CA LYS A 127 -1.91 -2.95 12.90
C LYS A 127 -2.95 -1.94 12.44
N GLN A 128 -2.75 -0.70 12.86
CA GLN A 128 -3.52 0.44 12.38
C GLN A 128 -2.67 1.26 11.42
N PHE A 129 -3.26 1.59 10.29
CA PHE A 129 -2.68 2.45 9.26
C PHE A 129 -3.50 3.72 9.16
N SER A 130 -2.87 4.84 8.86
CA SER A 130 -3.54 6.12 8.68
C SER A 130 -2.82 6.91 7.61
N ASN A 131 -3.56 7.35 6.60
CA ASN A 131 -3.03 8.21 5.56
C ASN A 131 -4.08 9.23 5.12
N TRP A 132 -3.69 10.22 4.32
CA TRP A 132 -4.53 11.35 3.99
C TRP A 132 -4.37 11.84 2.56
N GLY A 133 -5.43 12.50 2.07
CA GLY A 133 -5.44 13.30 0.85
C GLY A 133 -5.85 14.74 1.14
N GLU A 134 -5.38 15.66 0.30
CA GLU A 134 -5.69 17.08 0.40
C GLU A 134 -6.67 17.51 -0.68
N TYR A 135 -7.48 18.52 -0.38
CA TYR A 135 -8.33 19.16 -1.36
C TYR A 135 -8.52 20.64 -1.06
N ASP A 136 -8.82 21.42 -2.11
CA ASP A 136 -9.17 22.82 -2.00
C ASP A 136 -10.67 22.97 -1.79
N THR A 137 -11.09 23.80 -0.85
CA THR A 137 -12.50 24.03 -0.55
C THR A 137 -13.26 24.69 -1.71
N SER A 138 -12.57 25.38 -2.59
CA SER A 138 -13.14 26.01 -3.78
C SER A 138 -13.50 25.01 -4.91
N GLY A 139 -12.89 23.80 -4.89
CA GLY A 139 -13.05 22.79 -5.93
C GLY A 139 -14.29 21.90 -5.80
N GLY A 140 -15.06 22.08 -4.74
CA GLY A 140 -16.33 21.38 -4.56
C GLY A 140 -16.19 19.89 -4.21
N PRO A 141 -17.32 19.12 -4.38
CA PRO A 141 -17.37 17.72 -3.94
C PRO A 141 -16.44 16.77 -4.72
N ASP A 142 -16.08 17.10 -5.95
CA ASP A 142 -15.24 16.23 -6.76
C ASP A 142 -13.79 16.22 -6.28
N GLN A 143 -13.23 17.36 -5.90
CA GLN A 143 -11.89 17.41 -5.29
C GLN A 143 -11.85 16.68 -3.93
N ARG A 144 -12.93 16.73 -3.18
CA ARG A 144 -13.04 15.97 -1.94
C ARG A 144 -13.01 14.45 -2.20
N LYS A 145 -13.67 13.98 -3.26
CA LYS A 145 -13.62 12.57 -3.69
C LYS A 145 -12.21 12.17 -4.14
N GLU A 146 -11.52 13.03 -4.90
CA GLU A 146 -10.14 12.81 -5.30
C GLU A 146 -9.21 12.70 -4.09
N ALA A 147 -9.40 13.54 -3.06
CA ALA A 147 -8.65 13.45 -1.82
C ALA A 147 -8.88 12.13 -1.07
N ILE A 148 -10.12 11.63 -1.04
CA ILE A 148 -10.46 10.32 -0.49
C ILE A 148 -9.75 9.22 -1.29
N ALA A 149 -9.81 9.25 -2.62
CA ALA A 149 -9.14 8.28 -3.48
C ALA A 149 -7.61 8.30 -3.24
N ALA A 150 -6.99 9.47 -3.17
CA ALA A 150 -5.56 9.60 -2.87
C ALA A 150 -5.17 9.05 -1.48
N ALA A 151 -6.03 9.20 -0.47
CA ALA A 151 -5.81 8.61 0.84
C ALA A 151 -5.93 7.08 0.80
N ILE A 152 -6.89 6.54 0.04
CA ILE A 152 -7.09 5.11 -0.16
C ILE A 152 -5.89 4.49 -0.87
N ASP A 153 -5.39 5.12 -1.94
CA ASP A 153 -4.24 4.63 -2.70
C ASP A 153 -3.00 4.47 -1.81
N LYS A 154 -2.67 5.52 -1.05
CA LYS A 154 -1.54 5.50 -0.11
C LYS A 154 -1.71 4.44 0.99
N LEU A 155 -2.91 4.31 1.56
CA LEU A 155 -3.20 3.30 2.57
C LEU A 155 -3.09 1.88 2.01
N SER A 156 -3.56 1.68 0.78
CA SER A 156 -3.47 0.38 0.11
C SER A 156 -2.02 -0.01 -0.15
N GLU A 157 -1.18 0.95 -0.56
CA GLU A 157 0.26 0.76 -0.71
C GLU A 157 0.95 0.44 0.63
N ASP A 158 0.65 1.19 1.70
CA ASP A 158 1.21 0.96 3.03
C ASP A 158 0.86 -0.46 3.54
N ILE A 159 -0.39 -0.89 3.38
CA ILE A 159 -0.87 -2.21 3.79
C ILE A 159 -0.23 -3.32 2.94
N LEU A 160 -0.14 -3.11 1.62
CA LEU A 160 0.53 -4.04 0.71
C LEU A 160 1.99 -4.23 1.13
N LEU A 161 2.75 -3.14 1.27
CA LEU A 161 4.16 -3.17 1.66
C LEU A 161 4.38 -3.88 3.00
N GLU A 162 3.56 -3.61 4.01
CA GLU A 162 3.63 -4.31 5.30
C GLU A 162 3.36 -5.80 5.14
N THR A 163 2.40 -6.17 4.26
CA THR A 163 2.01 -7.57 4.05
C THR A 163 3.09 -8.37 3.32
N VAL A 164 3.78 -7.78 2.33
CA VAL A 164 4.74 -8.51 1.49
C VAL A 164 6.20 -8.34 1.91
N SER A 165 6.53 -7.31 2.70
CA SER A 165 7.91 -6.99 3.10
C SER A 165 8.15 -6.94 4.62
N GLY A 166 7.13 -7.04 5.44
CA GLY A 166 7.20 -6.95 6.91
C GLY A 166 7.70 -8.22 7.63
N TRP A 167 8.43 -9.11 6.92
CA TRP A 167 8.92 -10.41 7.42
C TRP A 167 10.31 -10.34 7.99
#